data_4671fa38d4ddb813191b9e216bdb488b
#
_entry.id   4671fa38d4ddb813191b9e216bdb488b
#
_cell.length_a   1.000
_cell.length_b   1.000
_cell.length_c   1.000
_cell.angle_alpha   90.00
_cell.angle_beta   90.00
_cell.angle_gamma   90.00
#
_symmetry.space_group_name_H-M   'P 1'
#
loop_
_entity.id
_entity.type
_entity.pdbx_description
1 polymer ?
#
loop_
_entity_poly.entity_id
_entity_poly.type
_entity_poly.pdbx_seq_one_letter_code
_entity_poly.pdbx_strand_id
1 'polypeptide(L)'
;MIKLDANKIMKGSPPPLEYQVTLENWRKYPYNIWAFVNVRNIIPTSSIKFDAKQKIDFIKKLTNLDEIKISHNNTEKKLKDILVDCNTDSFLVMHKGKLVFEFFNNFTTYPLSEIL
;
A
#
# COMPACT_ATOMS: atom_id res chain seq x y z
N MET A 1 -16.67 1.40 21.35
CA MET A 1 -16.43 1.18 19.90
C MET A 1 -15.67 -0.13 19.74
N ILE A 2 -16.22 -1.09 19.02
CA ILE A 2 -15.53 -2.35 18.74
C ILE A 2 -14.44 -2.06 17.72
N LYS A 3 -13.19 -2.33 18.08
CA LYS A 3 -12.07 -2.22 17.16
C LYS A 3 -12.04 -3.45 16.26
N LEU A 4 -12.36 -3.27 14.99
CA LEU A 4 -12.32 -4.34 14.01
C LEU A 4 -10.88 -4.81 13.77
N ASP A 5 -10.70 -6.11 13.66
CA ASP A 5 -9.42 -6.72 13.34
C ASP A 5 -9.20 -6.74 11.82
N ALA A 6 -8.23 -5.98 11.35
CA ALA A 6 -7.91 -5.86 9.92
C ALA A 6 -7.59 -7.23 9.27
N ASN A 7 -7.05 -8.18 10.04
CA ASN A 7 -6.72 -9.51 9.53
C ASN A 7 -7.95 -10.37 9.24
N LYS A 8 -9.11 -9.99 9.72
CA LYS A 8 -10.38 -10.71 9.50
C LYS A 8 -11.19 -10.16 8.32
N ILE A 9 -10.78 -9.02 7.75
CA ILE A 9 -11.48 -8.41 6.60
C ILE A 9 -11.54 -9.41 5.44
N MET A 10 -12.74 -9.65 4.94
CA MET A 10 -13.04 -10.57 3.83
C MET A 10 -12.59 -12.02 4.06
N LYS A 11 -12.45 -12.44 5.31
CA LYS A 11 -12.17 -13.84 5.68
C LYS A 11 -13.46 -14.59 5.97
N GLY A 12 -13.52 -15.83 5.47
CA GLY A 12 -14.69 -16.68 5.60
C GLY A 12 -15.50 -16.78 4.30
N SER A 13 -16.48 -17.70 4.29
CA SER A 13 -17.34 -17.92 3.11
C SER A 13 -18.77 -18.21 3.57
N PRO A 14 -19.64 -17.19 3.64
CA PRO A 14 -19.36 -15.75 3.47
C PRO A 14 -18.61 -15.16 4.66
N PRO A 15 -17.91 -14.03 4.48
CA PRO A 15 -17.35 -13.27 5.60
C PRO A 15 -18.49 -12.72 6.49
N PRO A 16 -18.29 -12.57 7.82
CA PRO A 16 -19.24 -11.87 8.67
C PRO A 16 -19.52 -10.45 8.16
N LEU A 17 -20.74 -9.95 8.33
CA LEU A 17 -21.18 -8.66 7.75
C LEU A 17 -20.27 -7.50 8.13
N GLU A 18 -19.84 -7.44 9.39
CA GLU A 18 -18.95 -6.39 9.90
C GLU A 18 -17.55 -6.43 9.29
N TYR A 19 -17.16 -7.54 8.68
CA TYR A 19 -15.86 -7.72 8.02
C TYR A 19 -15.95 -7.69 6.49
N GLN A 20 -17.13 -7.42 5.93
CA GLN A 20 -17.30 -7.33 4.48
C GLN A 20 -16.93 -5.94 3.95
N VAL A 21 -16.18 -5.93 2.85
CA VAL A 21 -15.89 -4.71 2.10
C VAL A 21 -17.06 -4.39 1.18
N THR A 22 -17.50 -3.13 1.20
CA THR A 22 -18.62 -2.63 0.40
C THR A 22 -18.21 -1.34 -0.33
N LEU A 23 -19.05 -0.89 -1.27
CA LEU A 23 -18.84 0.41 -1.95
C LEU A 23 -18.85 1.60 -0.99
N GLU A 24 -19.46 1.47 0.17
CA GLU A 24 -19.53 2.54 1.17
C GLU A 24 -18.32 2.60 2.08
N ASN A 25 -17.67 1.45 2.35
CA ASN A 25 -16.61 1.36 3.36
C ASN A 25 -15.21 1.11 2.80
N TRP A 26 -15.06 0.73 1.54
CA TRP A 26 -13.79 0.24 0.98
C TRP A 26 -12.60 1.21 1.11
N ARG A 27 -12.85 2.51 1.27
CA ARG A 27 -11.81 3.53 1.47
C ARG A 27 -11.53 3.84 2.93
N LYS A 28 -12.30 3.24 3.87
CA LYS A 28 -12.18 3.47 5.29
C LYS A 28 -11.34 2.38 5.96
N TYR A 29 -10.56 2.75 6.97
CA TYR A 29 -9.88 1.78 7.81
C TYR A 29 -10.89 0.97 8.65
N PRO A 30 -10.75 -0.34 8.82
CA PRO A 30 -9.67 -1.22 8.33
C PRO A 30 -9.93 -1.85 6.96
N TYR A 31 -11.06 -1.57 6.32
CA TYR A 31 -11.46 -2.19 5.05
C TYR A 31 -10.52 -1.86 3.88
N ASN A 32 -9.93 -0.66 3.90
CA ASN A 32 -9.01 -0.21 2.87
C ASN A 32 -7.73 -1.07 2.76
N ILE A 33 -7.34 -1.74 3.83
CA ILE A 33 -6.17 -2.63 3.80
C ILE A 33 -6.38 -3.77 2.80
N TRP A 34 -7.55 -4.40 2.80
CA TRP A 34 -7.91 -5.41 1.80
C TRP A 34 -8.29 -4.77 0.47
N ALA A 35 -9.07 -3.71 0.52
CA ALA A 35 -9.70 -3.13 -0.65
C ALA A 35 -8.69 -2.59 -1.67
N PHE A 36 -7.64 -1.91 -1.23
CA PHE A 36 -6.68 -1.25 -2.13
C PHE A 36 -5.84 -2.24 -2.94
N VAL A 37 -5.68 -3.47 -2.48
CA VAL A 37 -5.04 -4.54 -3.24
C VAL A 37 -6.04 -5.42 -3.99
N ASN A 38 -7.35 -5.16 -3.83
CA ASN A 38 -8.45 -5.91 -4.45
C ASN A 38 -9.46 -5.00 -5.16
N VAL A 39 -9.05 -3.85 -5.63
CA VAL A 39 -9.94 -2.83 -6.26
C VAL A 39 -10.78 -3.44 -7.39
N ARG A 40 -10.21 -4.37 -8.13
CA ARG A 40 -10.88 -5.08 -9.23
C ARG A 40 -12.16 -5.80 -8.81
N ASN A 41 -12.24 -6.22 -7.54
CA ASN A 41 -13.40 -6.92 -6.98
C ASN A 41 -14.48 -5.96 -6.44
N ILE A 42 -14.21 -4.65 -6.44
CA ILE A 42 -15.08 -3.65 -5.81
C ILE A 42 -15.71 -2.73 -6.85
N ILE A 43 -14.91 -2.25 -7.79
CA ILE A 43 -15.33 -1.30 -8.83
C ILE A 43 -14.89 -1.79 -10.21
N PRO A 44 -15.59 -1.35 -11.29
CA PRO A 44 -15.14 -1.63 -12.64
C PRO A 44 -13.75 -1.09 -12.89
N THR A 45 -12.87 -1.93 -13.43
CA THR A 45 -11.49 -1.59 -13.75
C THR A 45 -11.15 -2.04 -15.17
N SER A 46 -10.11 -1.45 -15.72
CA SER A 46 -9.55 -1.86 -17.00
C SER A 46 -8.06 -2.13 -16.85
N SER A 47 -7.58 -3.20 -17.45
CA SER A 47 -6.17 -3.53 -17.45
C SER A 47 -5.41 -2.65 -18.43
N ILE A 48 -4.30 -2.06 -18.00
CA ILE A 48 -3.34 -1.41 -18.88
C ILE A 48 -2.45 -2.49 -19.46
N LYS A 49 -2.39 -2.56 -20.80
CA LYS A 49 -1.52 -3.52 -21.47
C LYS A 49 -0.06 -3.17 -21.21
N PHE A 50 0.70 -4.19 -20.89
CA PHE A 50 2.13 -4.11 -20.67
C PHE A 50 2.86 -4.85 -21.79
N ASP A 51 3.83 -4.20 -22.39
CA ASP A 51 4.75 -4.83 -23.34
C ASP A 51 6.10 -5.12 -22.65
N ALA A 52 6.38 -6.39 -22.41
CA ALA A 52 7.62 -6.83 -21.77
C ALA A 52 8.88 -6.38 -22.52
N LYS A 53 8.79 -6.14 -23.84
CA LYS A 53 9.90 -5.64 -24.67
C LYS A 53 10.23 -4.17 -24.40
N GLN A 54 9.28 -3.41 -23.84
CA GLN A 54 9.44 -2.00 -23.50
C GLN A 54 9.67 -1.79 -22.00
N LYS A 55 9.94 -2.87 -21.27
CA LYS A 55 10.23 -2.79 -19.85
C LYS A 55 11.48 -1.94 -19.62
N ILE A 56 11.33 -0.89 -18.81
CA ILE A 56 12.43 -0.06 -18.35
C ILE A 56 12.77 -0.47 -16.93
N ASP A 57 14.01 -0.93 -16.73
CA ASP A 57 14.51 -1.18 -15.38
C ASP A 57 15.03 0.13 -14.79
N PHE A 58 14.52 0.49 -13.61
CA PHE A 58 15.00 1.66 -12.89
C PHE A 58 16.40 1.40 -12.33
N ILE A 59 17.31 2.36 -12.53
CA ILE A 59 18.60 2.33 -11.86
C ILE A 59 18.35 2.59 -10.37
N LYS A 60 18.73 1.63 -9.53
CA LYS A 60 18.61 1.74 -8.08
C LYS A 60 19.87 2.34 -7.49
N LYS A 61 19.69 3.41 -6.73
CA LYS A 61 20.72 3.99 -5.86
C LYS A 61 20.09 4.24 -4.49
N LEU A 62 19.80 3.14 -3.80
CA LEU A 62 19.05 3.18 -2.55
C LEU A 62 19.85 3.88 -1.46
N THR A 63 19.16 4.82 -0.79
CA THR A 63 19.66 5.55 0.36
C THR A 63 18.82 5.15 1.57
N ASN A 64 19.45 5.02 2.73
CA ASN A 64 18.72 4.76 3.96
C ASN A 64 18.03 6.04 4.42
N LEU A 65 16.70 6.11 4.21
CA LEU A 65 15.84 7.19 4.67
C LEU A 65 15.05 6.83 5.93
N ASP A 66 15.27 5.65 6.52
CA ASP A 66 14.50 5.19 7.69
C ASP A 66 14.68 6.13 8.90
N GLU A 67 15.84 6.75 9.03
CA GLU A 67 16.18 7.66 10.13
C GLU A 67 15.72 9.11 9.88
N ILE A 68 15.13 9.42 8.73
CA ILE A 68 14.56 10.75 8.47
C ILE A 68 13.43 11.00 9.45
N LYS A 69 13.51 12.12 10.14
CA LYS A 69 12.49 12.58 11.09
C LYS A 69 11.67 13.69 10.47
N ILE A 70 10.37 13.60 10.63
CA ILE A 70 9.42 14.60 10.15
C ILE A 70 8.76 15.23 11.37
N SER A 71 8.82 16.56 11.44
CA SER A 71 8.23 17.34 12.52
C SER A 71 6.87 17.89 12.07
N HIS A 72 5.82 17.57 12.84
CA HIS A 72 4.47 18.07 12.62
C HIS A 72 3.79 18.30 13.95
N ASN A 73 3.16 19.47 14.15
CA ASN A 73 2.47 19.84 15.38
C ASN A 73 3.31 19.60 16.65
N ASN A 74 4.57 20.02 16.65
CA ASN A 74 5.53 19.84 17.74
C ASN A 74 5.82 18.35 18.08
N THR A 75 5.43 17.44 17.22
CA THR A 75 5.71 16.01 17.35
C THR A 75 6.67 15.58 16.24
N GLU A 76 7.72 14.86 16.61
CA GLU A 76 8.71 14.35 15.68
C GLU A 76 8.53 12.83 15.53
N LYS A 77 8.39 12.36 14.28
CA LYS A 77 8.30 10.93 13.95
C LYS A 77 9.24 10.55 12.84
N LYS A 78 9.73 9.32 12.87
CA LYS A 78 10.51 8.76 11.77
C LYS A 78 9.61 8.49 10.56
N LEU A 79 10.15 8.68 9.35
CA LEU A 79 9.43 8.40 8.10
C LEU A 79 8.81 6.99 8.09
N LYS A 80 9.58 5.99 8.48
CA LYS A 80 9.11 4.60 8.54
C LYS A 80 7.89 4.43 9.42
N ASP A 81 7.88 5.04 10.59
CA ASP A 81 6.75 4.96 11.53
C ASP A 81 5.51 5.63 10.96
N ILE A 82 5.67 6.75 10.25
CA ILE A 82 4.56 7.44 9.58
C ILE A 82 3.97 6.55 8.47
N LEU A 83 4.80 5.93 7.65
CA LEU A 83 4.35 5.03 6.58
C LEU A 83 3.55 3.84 7.13
N VAL A 84 4.00 3.28 8.24
CA VAL A 84 3.27 2.19 8.92
C VAL A 84 1.96 2.69 9.53
N ASP A 85 1.98 3.81 10.23
CA ASP A 85 0.79 4.38 10.88
C ASP A 85 -0.29 4.79 9.86
N CYS A 86 0.11 5.19 8.66
CA CYS A 86 -0.80 5.54 7.57
C CYS A 86 -1.29 4.32 6.77
N ASN A 87 -0.93 3.10 7.16
CA ASN A 87 -1.25 1.87 6.41
C ASN A 87 -0.79 1.93 4.95
N THR A 88 0.39 2.50 4.72
CA THR A 88 0.98 2.63 3.39
C THR A 88 1.35 1.24 2.84
N ASP A 89 0.86 0.90 1.66
CA ASP A 89 1.19 -0.36 1.00
C ASP A 89 2.58 -0.31 0.39
N SER A 90 2.86 0.77 -0.32
CA SER A 90 4.17 0.99 -0.95
C SER A 90 4.48 2.48 -1.04
N PHE A 91 5.76 2.81 -0.97
CA PHE A 91 6.24 4.18 -1.10
C PHE A 91 7.59 4.16 -1.82
N LEU A 92 7.66 4.88 -2.93
CA LEU A 92 8.84 4.94 -3.79
C LEU A 92 9.27 6.39 -3.97
N VAL A 93 10.56 6.65 -3.90
CA VAL A 93 11.13 7.97 -4.18
C VAL A 93 12.14 7.87 -5.32
N MET A 94 11.92 8.67 -6.34
CA MET A 94 12.86 8.81 -7.46
C MET A 94 13.51 10.19 -7.43
N HIS A 95 14.80 10.22 -7.69
CA HIS A 95 15.57 11.45 -7.81
C HIS A 95 16.52 11.35 -9.00
N LYS A 96 16.44 12.33 -9.92
CA LYS A 96 17.28 12.37 -11.13
C LYS A 96 17.31 11.05 -11.91
N GLY A 97 16.12 10.44 -12.09
CA GLY A 97 15.95 9.19 -12.83
C GLY A 97 16.39 7.92 -12.11
N LYS A 98 16.75 8.01 -10.83
CA LYS A 98 17.18 6.88 -10.02
C LYS A 98 16.21 6.64 -8.87
N LEU A 99 15.94 5.37 -8.60
CA LEU A 99 15.17 4.96 -7.43
C LEU A 99 16.07 5.05 -6.19
N VAL A 100 15.77 5.99 -5.31
CA VAL A 100 16.61 6.28 -4.13
C VAL A 100 16.04 5.72 -2.82
N PHE A 101 14.74 5.43 -2.79
CA PHE A 101 14.09 4.82 -1.64
C PHE A 101 12.90 3.98 -2.07
N GLU A 102 12.73 2.85 -1.43
CA GLU A 102 11.55 1.99 -1.59
C GLU A 102 11.12 1.42 -0.25
N PHE A 103 9.83 1.40 -0.02
CA PHE A 103 9.18 0.83 1.14
C PHE A 103 8.00 -0.03 0.68
N PHE A 104 7.91 -1.25 1.19
CA PHE A 104 6.79 -2.15 0.99
C PHE A 104 6.31 -2.67 2.32
N ASN A 105 5.00 -2.56 2.55
CA ASN A 105 4.38 -3.15 3.71
C ASN A 105 4.18 -4.67 3.49
N ASN A 106 4.26 -5.44 4.57
CA ASN A 106 4.11 -6.89 4.55
C ASN A 106 2.75 -7.38 4.02
N PHE A 107 1.78 -6.49 3.86
CA PHE A 107 0.48 -6.81 3.25
C PHE A 107 0.52 -6.80 1.72
N THR A 108 1.53 -6.22 1.11
CA THR A 108 1.74 -6.27 -0.34
C THR A 108 2.50 -7.55 -0.68
N THR A 109 1.77 -8.55 -1.10
CA THR A 109 2.34 -9.86 -1.48
C THR A 109 2.88 -9.90 -2.91
N TYR A 110 2.81 -8.79 -3.64
CA TYR A 110 3.25 -8.73 -5.03
C TYR A 110 4.67 -8.20 -5.11
N PRO A 111 5.60 -8.95 -5.73
CA PRO A 111 6.91 -8.42 -6.05
C PRO A 111 6.78 -7.23 -7.01
N LEU A 112 7.65 -6.24 -6.88
CA LEU A 112 7.70 -5.06 -7.77
C LEU A 112 7.67 -5.40 -9.25
N SER A 113 8.22 -6.54 -9.64
CA SER A 113 8.21 -7.03 -11.00
C SER A 113 6.82 -7.32 -11.56
N GLU A 114 5.81 -7.46 -10.70
CA GLU A 114 4.42 -7.70 -11.10
C GLU A 114 3.55 -6.43 -11.03
N ILE A 115 4.01 -5.41 -10.31
CA ILE A 115 3.28 -4.13 -10.15
C ILE A 115 3.77 -3.09 -11.16
N LEU A 116 5.03 -3.12 -11.48
CA LEU A 116 5.70 -2.27 -12.46
C LEU A 116 5.98 -3.10 -13.74
#